data_712eba738497138111c9bc01e06a2c0f
#
_entry.id   712eba738497138111c9bc01e06a2c0f
#
_cell.length_a   1.000
_cell.length_b   1.000
_cell.length_c   1.000
_cell.angle_alpha   90.00
_cell.angle_beta   90.00
_cell.angle_gamma   90.00
#
_symmetry.space_group_name_H-M   'P 1'
#
loop_
_entity.id
_entity.type
_entity.pdbx_description
1 polymer ?
#
loop_
_entity_poly.entity_id
_entity_poly.type
_entity_poly.pdbx_seq_one_letter_code
_entity_poly.pdbx_strand_id
1 'polypeptide(L)'
;MLLAVVFCSSRAQAQENVSIGPLVGLSIANFRGDVANTDWKPGLTIGGFYNYSSESGFGFSGQLLFTQLGAQINNKTNEINLNYIQAPLLATFFFGRYGDRVRPKIFLGPNLNFLVGARDKNGNNINGDSNNRVYAPFDLGLTFGGGLNYRLQEKIWLNFDVRYGVGLLDVTRLDNSKIRNNNWGINVGLSFPLGTYNKHTGRLRTR
;
A
#
# COMPACT_ATOMS: atom_id res chain seq x y z
N MET A 1 25.67 -6.56 23.60
CA MET A 1 24.69 -7.65 23.72
C MET A 1 24.05 -7.84 22.33
N LEU A 2 24.57 -8.83 21.59
CA LEU A 2 24.20 -9.11 20.20
C LEU A 2 22.89 -9.92 20.21
N LEU A 3 21.82 -9.36 19.64
CA LEU A 3 20.56 -10.08 19.46
C LEU A 3 20.71 -10.97 18.21
N ALA A 4 21.06 -12.23 18.40
CA ALA A 4 21.06 -13.23 17.35
C ALA A 4 19.62 -13.58 17.00
N VAL A 5 19.14 -13.09 15.87
CA VAL A 5 17.90 -13.55 15.25
C VAL A 5 18.16 -14.94 14.69
N VAL A 6 17.76 -15.95 15.42
CA VAL A 6 17.76 -17.35 14.98
C VAL A 6 16.63 -17.49 13.94
N PHE A 7 16.96 -17.47 12.66
CA PHE A 7 16.09 -17.94 11.60
C PHE A 7 15.95 -19.47 11.76
N CYS A 8 14.91 -19.90 12.45
CA CYS A 8 14.43 -21.27 12.36
C CYS A 8 13.91 -21.52 10.93
N SER A 9 14.78 -22.04 10.08
CA SER A 9 14.40 -22.59 8.78
C SER A 9 13.68 -23.92 9.00
N SER A 10 12.43 -23.89 9.45
CA SER A 10 11.54 -25.02 9.28
C SER A 10 11.28 -25.14 7.77
N ARG A 11 11.79 -26.20 7.15
CA ARG A 11 11.41 -26.63 5.79
C ARG A 11 9.95 -27.11 5.84
N ALA A 12 9.02 -26.18 5.95
CA ALA A 12 7.65 -26.47 5.59
C ALA A 12 7.65 -26.62 4.07
N GLN A 13 7.43 -27.82 3.56
CA GLN A 13 7.15 -28.08 2.14
C GLN A 13 5.73 -27.57 1.83
N ALA A 14 5.44 -26.33 2.13
CA ALA A 14 4.28 -25.66 1.62
C ALA A 14 4.62 -25.21 0.19
N GLN A 15 3.79 -25.59 -0.77
CA GLN A 15 3.89 -25.10 -2.16
C GLN A 15 3.51 -23.62 -2.14
N GLU A 16 4.50 -22.77 -1.96
CA GLU A 16 4.34 -21.35 -1.73
C GLU A 16 4.24 -20.64 -3.06
N ASN A 17 3.15 -19.96 -3.31
CA ASN A 17 3.04 -19.03 -4.41
C ASN A 17 3.59 -17.67 -4.01
N VAL A 18 4.82 -17.44 -4.38
CA VAL A 18 5.43 -16.13 -4.32
C VAL A 18 5.30 -15.45 -5.68
N SER A 19 4.88 -14.22 -5.69
CA SER A 19 4.84 -13.39 -6.89
C SER A 19 5.29 -11.97 -6.60
N ILE A 20 5.88 -11.35 -7.61
CA ILE A 20 6.28 -9.94 -7.59
C ILE A 20 5.66 -9.22 -8.78
N GLY A 21 5.57 -7.92 -8.70
CA GLY A 21 5.11 -7.15 -9.85
C GLY A 21 4.97 -5.66 -9.61
N PRO A 22 4.82 -4.90 -10.71
CA PRO A 22 4.51 -3.49 -10.65
C PRO A 22 3.04 -3.24 -10.29
N LEU A 23 2.80 -2.06 -9.71
CA LEU A 23 1.48 -1.57 -9.34
C LEU A 23 1.40 -0.10 -9.69
N VAL A 24 0.26 0.30 -10.25
CA VAL A 24 -0.12 1.69 -10.50
C VAL A 24 -1.56 1.89 -10.04
N GLY A 25 -1.86 3.09 -9.56
CA GLY A 25 -3.20 3.41 -9.09
C GLY A 25 -3.44 4.89 -8.89
N LEU A 26 -4.67 5.16 -8.48
CA LEU A 26 -5.12 6.49 -8.07
C LEU A 26 -5.34 6.49 -6.56
N SER A 27 -4.87 7.53 -5.90
CA SER A 27 -5.23 7.86 -4.54
C SER A 27 -6.20 9.02 -4.53
N ILE A 28 -7.18 8.99 -3.64
CA ILE A 28 -8.10 10.10 -3.38
C ILE A 28 -7.98 10.37 -1.90
N ALA A 29 -7.23 11.42 -1.54
CA ALA A 29 -6.83 11.69 -0.16
C ALA A 29 -7.54 12.92 0.40
N ASN A 30 -7.68 12.95 1.72
CA ASN A 30 -8.16 14.10 2.46
C ASN A 30 -7.52 14.13 3.86
N PHE A 31 -7.58 15.27 4.52
CA PHE A 31 -7.20 15.41 5.92
C PHE A 31 -8.40 15.16 6.84
N ARG A 32 -8.10 14.66 8.02
CA ARG A 32 -9.06 14.50 9.12
C ARG A 32 -8.46 15.06 10.40
N GLY A 33 -9.29 15.68 11.23
CA GLY A 33 -8.89 16.25 12.52
C GLY A 33 -9.22 17.74 12.59
N ASP A 34 -8.31 18.53 13.16
CA ASP A 34 -8.52 19.96 13.45
C ASP A 34 -8.28 20.85 12.21
N VAL A 35 -8.83 20.43 11.06
CA VAL A 35 -8.77 21.17 9.79
C VAL A 35 -10.17 21.37 9.26
N ALA A 36 -10.55 22.63 9.06
CA ALA A 36 -11.81 23.00 8.42
C ALA A 36 -11.61 23.20 6.91
N ASN A 37 -12.69 23.02 6.14
CA ASN A 37 -12.74 23.31 4.68
C ASN A 37 -11.70 22.55 3.84
N THR A 38 -11.59 21.23 4.06
CA THR A 38 -10.77 20.34 3.24
C THR A 38 -11.62 19.49 2.34
N ASP A 39 -11.21 19.34 1.09
CA ASP A 39 -11.83 18.51 0.07
C ASP A 39 -10.91 17.37 -0.37
N TRP A 40 -11.51 16.33 -0.94
CA TRP A 40 -10.80 15.19 -1.47
C TRP A 40 -9.91 15.58 -2.65
N LYS A 41 -8.66 15.16 -2.60
CA LYS A 41 -7.63 15.44 -3.60
C LYS A 41 -7.23 14.17 -4.33
N PRO A 42 -7.31 14.14 -5.67
CA PRO A 42 -6.74 13.04 -6.45
C PRO A 42 -5.20 13.07 -6.44
N GLY A 43 -4.60 11.90 -6.47
CA GLY A 43 -3.16 11.70 -6.54
C GLY A 43 -2.80 10.40 -7.25
N LEU A 44 -1.53 10.21 -7.52
CA LEU A 44 -0.98 9.03 -8.17
C LEU A 44 -0.36 8.08 -7.12
N THR A 45 -0.52 6.78 -7.36
CA THR A 45 0.22 5.72 -6.67
C THR A 45 0.98 4.90 -7.71
N ILE A 46 2.27 4.67 -7.50
CA ILE A 46 3.10 3.82 -8.35
C ILE A 46 4.12 3.07 -7.51
N GLY A 47 4.41 1.83 -7.85
CA GLY A 47 5.44 1.05 -7.15
C GLY A 47 5.42 -0.41 -7.49
N GLY A 48 5.81 -1.23 -6.53
CA GLY A 48 5.87 -2.67 -6.68
C GLY A 48 5.41 -3.41 -5.43
N PHE A 49 5.15 -4.68 -5.60
CA PHE A 49 4.73 -5.55 -4.52
C PHE A 49 5.39 -6.93 -4.59
N TYR A 50 5.47 -7.53 -3.41
CA TYR A 50 5.79 -8.93 -3.18
C TYR A 50 4.58 -9.57 -2.51
N ASN A 51 4.03 -10.63 -3.12
CA ASN A 51 2.90 -11.37 -2.57
C ASN A 51 3.32 -12.81 -2.28
N TYR A 52 2.91 -13.25 -1.11
CA TYR A 52 2.91 -14.65 -0.70
C TYR A 52 1.47 -15.14 -0.57
N SER A 53 1.15 -16.31 -1.07
CA SER A 53 -0.18 -16.91 -0.97
C SER A 53 -0.08 -18.39 -0.63
N SER A 54 -0.67 -18.80 0.48
CA SER A 54 -0.75 -20.19 0.88
C SER A 54 -1.95 -20.91 0.24
N GLU A 55 -1.95 -22.24 0.26
CA GLU A 55 -3.07 -23.07 -0.21
C GLU A 55 -4.32 -22.92 0.68
N SER A 56 -4.14 -22.55 1.94
CA SER A 56 -5.23 -22.34 2.90
C SER A 56 -6.04 -21.06 2.68
N GLY A 57 -5.71 -20.28 1.64
CA GLY A 57 -6.37 -19.00 1.36
C GLY A 57 -5.80 -17.82 2.14
N PHE A 58 -4.84 -18.04 3.03
CA PHE A 58 -4.11 -16.96 3.69
C PHE A 58 -2.93 -16.52 2.85
N GLY A 59 -2.60 -15.23 2.90
CA GLY A 59 -1.45 -14.65 2.22
C GLY A 59 -0.91 -13.43 2.93
N PHE A 60 0.21 -12.95 2.43
CA PHE A 60 0.87 -11.74 2.88
C PHE A 60 1.29 -10.91 1.66
N SER A 61 1.14 -9.60 1.74
CA SER A 61 1.62 -8.67 0.71
C SER A 61 2.48 -7.58 1.34
N GLY A 62 3.74 -7.52 0.94
CA GLY A 62 4.63 -6.38 1.21
C GLY A 62 4.72 -5.51 -0.03
N GLN A 63 4.54 -4.21 0.13
CA GLN A 63 4.54 -3.29 -1.01
C GLN A 63 5.52 -2.14 -0.75
N LEU A 64 6.06 -1.56 -1.81
CA LEU A 64 6.81 -0.31 -1.78
C LEU A 64 6.25 0.62 -2.85
N LEU A 65 5.63 1.72 -2.41
CA LEU A 65 4.84 2.58 -3.25
C LEU A 65 5.27 4.05 -3.08
N PHE A 66 5.38 4.77 -4.18
CA PHE A 66 5.31 6.23 -4.16
C PHE A 66 3.84 6.62 -4.25
N THR A 67 3.34 7.42 -3.30
CA THR A 67 1.93 7.83 -3.26
C THR A 67 1.82 9.32 -2.95
N GLN A 68 1.01 10.00 -3.73
CA GLN A 68 0.66 11.39 -3.51
C GLN A 68 -0.61 11.48 -2.68
N LEU A 69 -0.50 11.99 -1.45
CA LEU A 69 -1.59 12.25 -0.52
C LEU A 69 -1.79 13.76 -0.33
N GLY A 70 -2.57 14.14 0.68
CA GLY A 70 -2.86 15.51 1.04
C GLY A 70 -4.33 15.87 0.88
N ALA A 71 -4.63 17.15 0.74
CA ALA A 71 -6.00 17.64 0.56
C ALA A 71 -6.05 18.90 -0.28
N GLN A 72 -7.23 19.17 -0.85
CA GLN A 72 -7.57 20.50 -1.35
C GLN A 72 -8.13 21.33 -0.21
N ILE A 73 -7.80 22.62 -0.18
CA ILE A 73 -8.24 23.56 0.86
C ILE A 73 -8.86 24.81 0.24
N ASN A 74 -9.67 25.53 1.02
CA ASN A 74 -10.32 26.77 0.60
C ASN A 74 -11.15 26.62 -0.70
N ASN A 75 -12.11 25.69 -0.71
CA ASN A 75 -12.96 25.41 -1.87
C ASN A 75 -12.14 25.14 -3.16
N LYS A 76 -11.09 24.30 -3.04
CA LYS A 76 -10.20 23.88 -4.13
C LYS A 76 -9.30 24.99 -4.72
N THR A 77 -9.20 26.12 -4.06
CA THR A 77 -8.33 27.23 -4.49
C THR A 77 -6.86 26.85 -4.30
N ASN A 78 -6.55 26.19 -3.18
CA ASN A 78 -5.21 25.73 -2.83
C ASN A 78 -5.16 24.21 -2.63
N GLU A 79 -3.97 23.63 -2.77
CA GLU A 79 -3.70 22.22 -2.56
C GLU A 79 -2.46 22.01 -1.70
N ILE A 80 -2.54 21.03 -0.82
CA ILE A 80 -1.40 20.49 -0.10
C ILE A 80 -1.08 19.12 -0.69
N ASN A 81 0.08 18.99 -1.30
CA ASN A 81 0.59 17.76 -1.89
C ASN A 81 1.64 17.16 -0.96
N LEU A 82 1.31 16.04 -0.31
CA LEU A 82 2.24 15.28 0.51
C LEU A 82 2.66 14.03 -0.25
N ASN A 83 3.91 13.96 -0.66
CA ASN A 83 4.48 12.82 -1.37
C ASN A 83 5.12 11.86 -0.37
N TYR A 84 4.69 10.61 -0.39
CA TYR A 84 5.16 9.58 0.52
C TYR A 84 5.79 8.41 -0.22
N ILE A 85 6.84 7.84 0.37
CA ILE A 85 7.18 6.44 0.15
C ILE A 85 6.40 5.63 1.19
N GLN A 86 5.52 4.77 0.74
CA GLN A 86 4.67 3.93 1.59
C GLN A 86 5.16 2.49 1.55
N ALA A 87 5.18 1.84 2.70
CA ALA A 87 5.47 0.41 2.85
C ALA A 87 4.31 -0.31 3.55
N PRO A 88 3.20 -0.61 2.84
CA PRO A 88 2.11 -1.42 3.38
C PRO A 88 2.55 -2.87 3.59
N LEU A 89 2.21 -3.43 4.76
CA LEU A 89 2.42 -4.83 5.12
C LEU A 89 1.04 -5.45 5.39
N LEU A 90 0.50 -6.16 4.41
CA LEU A 90 -0.90 -6.57 4.40
C LEU A 90 -1.06 -8.07 4.60
N ALA A 91 -1.78 -8.48 5.64
CA ALA A 91 -2.36 -9.80 5.72
C ALA A 91 -3.51 -9.89 4.72
N THR A 92 -3.53 -10.93 3.90
CA THR A 92 -4.50 -11.10 2.82
C THR A 92 -5.23 -12.42 2.98
N PHE A 93 -6.54 -12.40 2.79
CA PHE A 93 -7.36 -13.61 2.76
C PHE A 93 -8.02 -13.72 1.39
N PHE A 94 -7.77 -14.86 0.72
CA PHE A 94 -8.31 -15.17 -0.60
C PHE A 94 -9.53 -16.07 -0.49
N PHE A 95 -10.57 -15.74 -1.22
CA PHE A 95 -11.77 -16.56 -1.37
C PHE A 95 -11.66 -17.46 -2.61
N GLY A 96 -12.38 -18.57 -2.60
CA GLY A 96 -12.35 -19.55 -3.68
C GLY A 96 -11.23 -20.58 -3.52
N ARG A 97 -11.14 -21.50 -4.48
CA ARG A 97 -10.14 -22.55 -4.45
C ARG A 97 -8.80 -22.05 -4.96
N TYR A 98 -7.75 -22.63 -4.39
CA TYR A 98 -6.41 -22.38 -4.90
C TYR A 98 -6.28 -22.80 -6.38
N GLY A 99 -5.81 -21.89 -7.25
CA GLY A 99 -5.71 -22.14 -8.70
C GLY A 99 -6.91 -21.67 -9.51
N ASP A 100 -8.00 -21.20 -8.88
CA ASP A 100 -9.11 -20.60 -9.61
C ASP A 100 -8.65 -19.42 -10.47
N ARG A 101 -9.30 -19.22 -11.61
CA ARG A 101 -8.97 -18.13 -12.54
C ARG A 101 -9.25 -16.75 -11.94
N VAL A 102 -10.26 -16.66 -11.08
CA VAL A 102 -10.64 -15.45 -10.35
C VAL A 102 -10.57 -15.73 -8.87
N ARG A 103 -9.79 -14.95 -8.14
CA ARG A 103 -9.65 -15.08 -6.68
C ARG A 103 -9.95 -13.74 -6.01
N PRO A 104 -11.17 -13.54 -5.51
CA PRO A 104 -11.48 -12.39 -4.68
C PRO A 104 -10.64 -12.43 -3.39
N LYS A 105 -10.33 -11.27 -2.86
CA LYS A 105 -9.52 -11.14 -1.64
C LYS A 105 -9.97 -9.97 -0.78
N ILE A 106 -9.71 -10.08 0.50
CA ILE A 106 -9.72 -8.97 1.45
C ILE A 106 -8.34 -8.86 2.09
N PHE A 107 -7.98 -7.68 2.54
CA PHE A 107 -6.69 -7.48 3.17
C PHE A 107 -6.75 -6.38 4.23
N LEU A 108 -5.85 -6.48 5.19
CA LEU A 108 -5.69 -5.54 6.28
C LEU A 108 -4.24 -5.53 6.75
N GLY A 109 -3.71 -4.37 7.13
CA GLY A 109 -2.40 -4.28 7.76
C GLY A 109 -1.89 -2.87 7.97
N PRO A 110 -0.77 -2.74 8.68
CA PRO A 110 -0.11 -1.45 8.89
C PRO A 110 0.48 -0.91 7.60
N ASN A 111 0.56 0.41 7.53
CA ASN A 111 1.18 1.14 6.45
C ASN A 111 2.18 2.15 7.01
N LEU A 112 3.46 1.96 6.71
CA LEU A 112 4.53 2.86 7.09
C LEU A 112 4.70 3.91 6.00
N ASN A 113 4.61 5.19 6.35
CA ASN A 113 4.64 6.29 5.39
C ASN A 113 5.82 7.20 5.70
N PHE A 114 6.72 7.38 4.75
CA PHE A 114 7.88 8.27 4.85
C PHE A 114 7.67 9.46 3.91
N LEU A 115 7.57 10.66 4.48
CA LEU A 115 7.37 11.90 3.72
C LEU A 115 8.65 12.27 2.98
N VAL A 116 8.56 12.33 1.65
CA VAL A 116 9.68 12.70 0.76
C VAL A 116 9.51 14.08 0.15
N GLY A 117 8.34 14.70 0.29
CA GLY A 117 8.11 16.07 -0.16
C GLY A 117 6.73 16.58 0.22
N ALA A 118 6.66 17.89 0.52
CA ALA A 118 5.40 18.60 0.72
C ALA A 118 5.40 19.85 -0.16
N ARG A 119 4.41 19.97 -1.02
CA ARG A 119 4.32 21.05 -2.02
C ARG A 119 2.93 21.67 -2.07
N ASP A 120 2.86 22.93 -2.42
CA ASP A 120 1.62 23.60 -2.75
C ASP A 120 1.15 23.28 -4.19
N LYS A 121 0.03 23.87 -4.61
CA LYS A 121 -0.52 23.76 -5.97
C LYS A 121 0.47 24.23 -7.06
N ASN A 122 1.33 25.18 -6.74
CA ASN A 122 2.30 25.77 -7.66
C ASN A 122 3.64 25.00 -7.68
N GLY A 123 3.77 23.96 -6.85
CA GLY A 123 4.97 23.14 -6.73
C GLY A 123 6.01 23.67 -5.75
N ASN A 124 5.74 24.77 -5.03
CA ASN A 124 6.64 25.32 -4.03
C ASN A 124 6.72 24.39 -2.81
N ASN A 125 7.92 24.29 -2.22
CA ASN A 125 8.12 23.54 -0.99
C ASN A 125 7.43 24.26 0.20
N ILE A 126 6.54 23.54 0.89
CA ILE A 126 5.80 24.04 2.06
C ILE A 126 6.21 23.35 3.36
N ASN A 127 7.23 22.47 3.34
CA ASN A 127 7.68 21.77 4.53
C ASN A 127 8.73 22.53 5.36
N GLY A 128 9.17 23.68 4.86
CA GLY A 128 10.27 24.44 5.50
C GLY A 128 11.63 23.74 5.37
N ASP A 129 12.58 24.23 6.12
CA ASP A 129 13.93 23.69 6.21
C ASP A 129 14.00 22.54 7.24
N SER A 130 15.14 21.84 7.30
CA SER A 130 15.35 20.68 8.17
C SER A 130 15.05 20.95 9.65
N ASN A 131 15.22 22.19 10.11
CA ASN A 131 15.00 22.59 11.50
C ASN A 131 13.57 23.09 11.80
N ASN A 132 12.81 23.49 10.76
CA ASN A 132 11.47 24.08 10.89
C ASN A 132 10.46 23.33 10.01
N ARG A 133 10.44 22.02 10.08
CA ARG A 133 9.48 21.22 9.30
C ARG A 133 8.06 21.38 9.83
N VAL A 134 7.13 21.69 8.92
CA VAL A 134 5.70 21.80 9.20
C VAL A 134 5.07 20.41 9.26
N TYR A 135 5.52 19.48 8.41
CA TYR A 135 4.98 18.12 8.32
C TYR A 135 5.95 17.09 8.90
N ALA A 136 5.41 16.09 9.58
CA ALA A 136 6.18 15.00 10.16
C ALA A 136 6.83 14.14 9.04
N PRO A 137 8.09 13.73 9.20
CA PRO A 137 8.79 12.92 8.20
C PRO A 137 8.27 11.48 8.12
N PHE A 138 7.58 11.02 9.17
CA PHE A 138 7.05 9.68 9.29
C PHE A 138 5.60 9.73 9.75
N ASP A 139 4.76 8.89 9.14
CA ASP A 139 3.39 8.64 9.53
C ASP A 139 3.14 7.14 9.56
N LEU A 140 2.33 6.69 10.50
CA LEU A 140 1.86 5.32 10.61
C LEU A 140 0.37 5.30 10.31
N GLY A 141 -0.05 4.41 9.43
CA GLY A 141 -1.43 4.21 9.08
C GLY A 141 -1.87 2.75 9.19
N LEU A 142 -3.15 2.55 9.01
CA LEU A 142 -3.77 1.24 8.80
C LEU A 142 -4.41 1.25 7.42
N THR A 143 -4.18 0.20 6.63
CA THR A 143 -4.78 0.01 5.32
C THR A 143 -5.64 -1.24 5.33
N PHE A 144 -6.86 -1.15 4.84
CA PHE A 144 -7.74 -2.28 4.62
C PHE A 144 -8.47 -2.13 3.30
N GLY A 145 -8.93 -3.26 2.75
CA GLY A 145 -9.60 -3.22 1.48
C GLY A 145 -9.95 -4.60 0.95
N GLY A 146 -10.38 -4.60 -0.30
CA GLY A 146 -10.70 -5.79 -1.04
C GLY A 146 -10.32 -5.67 -2.50
N GLY A 147 -10.32 -6.78 -3.17
CA GLY A 147 -9.98 -6.82 -4.58
C GLY A 147 -10.11 -8.19 -5.18
N LEU A 148 -9.53 -8.35 -6.33
CA LEU A 148 -9.50 -9.64 -7.02
C LEU A 148 -8.18 -9.84 -7.76
N ASN A 149 -7.77 -11.11 -7.82
CA ASN A 149 -6.68 -11.55 -8.68
C ASN A 149 -7.30 -12.33 -9.84
N TYR A 150 -7.00 -11.92 -11.06
CA TYR A 150 -7.48 -12.56 -12.29
C TYR A 150 -6.31 -13.14 -13.07
N ARG A 151 -6.34 -14.44 -13.35
CA ARG A 151 -5.30 -15.10 -14.14
C ARG A 151 -5.48 -14.80 -15.62
N LEU A 152 -4.60 -13.96 -16.16
CA LEU A 152 -4.53 -13.64 -17.60
C LEU A 152 -3.91 -14.80 -18.37
N GLN A 153 -2.77 -15.29 -17.90
CA GLN A 153 -2.01 -16.40 -18.44
C GLN A 153 -1.43 -17.27 -17.31
N GLU A 154 -0.80 -18.39 -17.63
CA GLU A 154 -0.22 -19.29 -16.63
C GLU A 154 0.74 -18.60 -15.65
N LYS A 155 1.47 -17.58 -16.11
CA LYS A 155 2.48 -16.85 -15.32
C LYS A 155 2.20 -15.36 -15.16
N ILE A 156 1.00 -14.89 -15.50
CA ILE A 156 0.63 -13.48 -15.41
C ILE A 156 -0.74 -13.36 -14.79
N TRP A 157 -0.80 -12.61 -13.68
CA TRP A 157 -2.05 -12.31 -12.99
C TRP A 157 -2.26 -10.82 -12.93
N LEU A 158 -3.48 -10.40 -13.19
CA LEU A 158 -3.97 -9.05 -12.95
C LEU A 158 -4.45 -8.97 -11.51
N ASN A 159 -4.00 -7.95 -10.78
CA ASN A 159 -4.49 -7.62 -9.45
C ASN A 159 -5.28 -6.32 -9.56
N PHE A 160 -6.47 -6.31 -9.02
CA PHE A 160 -7.31 -5.13 -8.88
C PHE A 160 -7.67 -4.96 -7.41
N ASP A 161 -7.38 -3.82 -6.81
CA ASP A 161 -7.57 -3.55 -5.40
C ASP A 161 -8.25 -2.19 -5.18
N VAL A 162 -9.28 -2.20 -4.32
CA VAL A 162 -9.84 -0.98 -3.72
C VAL A 162 -9.47 -1.00 -2.24
N ARG A 163 -8.88 0.08 -1.76
CA ARG A 163 -8.37 0.18 -0.39
C ARG A 163 -8.75 1.48 0.26
N TYR A 164 -8.82 1.46 1.58
CA TYR A 164 -8.94 2.63 2.40
C TYR A 164 -7.79 2.68 3.41
N GLY A 165 -7.13 3.83 3.46
CA GLY A 165 -6.03 4.09 4.39
C GLY A 165 -6.44 5.10 5.44
N VAL A 166 -6.14 4.81 6.70
CA VAL A 166 -6.38 5.68 7.85
C VAL A 166 -5.06 6.00 8.51
N GLY A 167 -4.66 7.28 8.52
CA GLY A 167 -3.52 7.76 9.31
C GLY A 167 -3.81 7.66 10.80
N LEU A 168 -2.87 7.12 11.55
CA LEU A 168 -2.96 6.97 13.00
C LEU A 168 -2.20 8.08 13.73
N LEU A 169 -1.09 8.53 13.16
CA LEU A 169 -0.27 9.59 13.72
C LEU A 169 -0.67 10.96 13.18
N ASP A 170 -0.24 11.99 13.87
CA ASP A 170 -0.36 13.37 13.44
C ASP A 170 0.69 13.66 12.37
N VAL A 171 0.24 14.19 11.22
CA VAL A 171 1.13 14.54 10.11
C VAL A 171 1.64 15.97 10.20
N THR A 172 1.15 16.80 11.14
CA THR A 172 1.64 18.15 11.40
C THR A 172 2.54 18.20 12.65
N ARG A 173 3.42 19.15 12.68
CA ARG A 173 4.24 19.50 13.86
C ARG A 173 3.81 20.81 14.50
N LEU A 174 2.68 21.37 14.06
CA LEU A 174 2.13 22.59 14.63
C LEU A 174 1.48 22.28 15.98
N ASP A 175 1.88 23.03 17.00
CA ASP A 175 1.23 22.94 18.32
C ASP A 175 -0.26 23.24 18.22
N ASN A 176 -1.07 22.48 18.96
CA ASN A 176 -2.54 22.62 19.04
C ASN A 176 -3.35 22.21 17.80
N SER A 177 -2.77 21.44 16.84
CA SER A 177 -3.50 20.98 15.66
C SER A 177 -3.18 19.52 15.38
N LYS A 178 -4.18 18.65 15.38
CA LYS A 178 -4.05 17.22 15.07
C LYS A 178 -4.63 16.93 13.70
N ILE A 179 -3.77 16.65 12.74
CA ILE A 179 -4.14 16.39 11.35
C ILE A 179 -3.69 14.99 10.96
N ARG A 180 -4.57 14.19 10.40
CA ARG A 180 -4.27 12.82 9.95
C ARG A 180 -4.66 12.64 8.50
N ASN A 181 -3.91 11.82 7.77
CA ASN A 181 -4.24 11.44 6.41
C ASN A 181 -5.33 10.37 6.37
N ASN A 182 -6.30 10.55 5.48
CA ASN A 182 -7.20 9.48 5.04
C ASN A 182 -7.16 9.41 3.53
N ASN A 183 -7.21 8.22 2.97
CA ASN A 183 -7.23 8.07 1.51
C ASN A 183 -7.99 6.83 1.05
N TRP A 184 -8.69 6.97 -0.06
CA TRP A 184 -9.09 5.85 -0.90
C TRP A 184 -8.02 5.58 -1.93
N GLY A 185 -7.84 4.32 -2.30
CA GLY A 185 -6.93 3.90 -3.37
C GLY A 185 -7.62 2.91 -4.30
N ILE A 186 -7.43 3.11 -5.59
CA ILE A 186 -7.82 2.14 -6.63
C ILE A 186 -6.55 1.77 -7.36
N ASN A 187 -6.14 0.51 -7.28
CA ASN A 187 -4.86 0.06 -7.80
C ASN A 187 -5.01 -1.12 -8.74
N VAL A 188 -4.17 -1.12 -9.76
CA VAL A 188 -4.02 -2.21 -10.73
C VAL A 188 -2.56 -2.63 -10.74
N GLY A 189 -2.32 -3.93 -10.71
CA GLY A 189 -0.96 -4.48 -10.75
C GLY A 189 -0.90 -5.74 -11.60
N LEU A 190 0.29 -6.04 -12.10
CA LEU A 190 0.58 -7.30 -12.76
C LEU A 190 1.50 -8.11 -11.87
N SER A 191 1.12 -9.34 -11.53
CA SER A 191 1.96 -10.22 -10.74
C SER A 191 2.53 -11.36 -11.56
N PHE A 192 3.82 -11.59 -11.35
CA PHE A 192 4.63 -12.60 -12.00
C PHE A 192 5.07 -13.62 -10.94
N PRO A 193 4.47 -14.82 -10.93
CA PRO A 193 4.87 -15.88 -10.03
C PRO A 193 6.33 -16.30 -10.24
N LEU A 194 7.08 -16.45 -9.16
CA LEU A 194 8.50 -16.81 -9.17
C LEU A 194 8.74 -18.32 -9.20
N GLY A 195 7.69 -19.15 -9.09
CA GLY A 195 7.80 -20.60 -9.07
C GLY A 195 7.64 -21.26 -10.44
N THR A 196 7.98 -22.56 -10.51
CA THR A 196 7.74 -23.40 -11.69
C THR A 196 6.31 -23.91 -11.68
N TYR A 197 5.58 -23.67 -12.76
CA TYR A 197 4.18 -24.10 -12.89
C TYR A 197 4.08 -25.60 -13.22
N ASN A 198 3.34 -26.35 -12.40
CA ASN A 198 3.00 -27.73 -12.70
C ASN A 198 1.71 -27.79 -13.52
N LYS A 199 1.78 -28.18 -14.80
CA LYS A 199 0.67 -28.20 -15.74
C LYS A 199 -0.49 -29.14 -15.33
N HIS A 200 -0.19 -30.21 -14.57
CA HIS A 200 -1.19 -31.21 -14.20
C HIS A 200 -1.97 -30.83 -12.93
N THR A 201 -1.34 -30.12 -11.99
CA THR A 201 -1.97 -29.76 -10.72
C THR A 201 -2.41 -28.31 -10.64
N GLY A 202 -2.06 -27.48 -11.61
CA GLY A 202 -2.30 -26.04 -11.58
C GLY A 202 -1.52 -25.30 -10.48
N ARG A 203 -0.52 -25.94 -9.88
CA ARG A 203 0.23 -25.45 -8.74
C ARG A 203 1.61 -24.91 -9.16
N LEU A 204 2.03 -23.84 -8.52
CA LEU A 204 3.37 -23.31 -8.66
C LEU A 204 4.32 -24.00 -7.67
N ARG A 205 5.47 -24.43 -8.14
CA ARG A 205 6.54 -24.99 -7.32
C ARG A 205 7.64 -23.94 -7.24
N THR A 206 7.90 -23.37 -6.08
CA THR A 206 9.09 -22.58 -5.80
C THR A 206 10.28 -23.52 -5.61
N ARG A 207 11.42 -23.15 -6.17
CA ARG A 207 12.68 -23.86 -5.94
C ARG A 207 13.27 -23.47 -4.59
#